data_24c9f6e8d00e6df7ad35e37ad42eca16
#
_entry.id   24c9f6e8d00e6df7ad35e37ad42eca16
#
_cell.length_a   1.000
_cell.length_b   1.000
_cell.length_c   1.000
_cell.angle_alpha   90.00
_cell.angle_beta   90.00
_cell.angle_gamma   90.00
#
_symmetry.space_group_name_H-M   'P 1'
#
loop_
_entity.id
_entity.type
_entity.pdbx_description
1 polymer ?
#
loop_
_entity_poly.entity_id
_entity_poly.type
_entity_poly.pdbx_seq_one_letter_code
_entity_poly.pdbx_strand_id
1 'polypeptide(L)'
;SMVSHYSVAKIPRAEDEYSPGGKAGARPDRSATVYTRLAKQAYPDLPVILGGLEASLRRFAHYDYWDDKVRRSVIFDARADILVYGMGESATLEAADRLRDGKPLRGIRGTAVIADKAPEGAVLLPSFEEVRDDTKKYALATRAEYAEHDPIRGKTLAQAHGDKFLVVYPPAMPLKTEELDAVAALPYTREPHPMYDPLGGVPAIEEVRFSVIHNRGCFGGCNFCSLAFHQGRMVTSRSHESVIREVEQMTHHPLWKGYVSDVGGPTANFRGPSCKKQSKDGMCPLKHCLAPTPCKNLVADHRDYLALLRKLRAVPGVKKVFVRSGVRFDYVLCDKNSPFLSELVQYHISGQLKVAPEHCVDTVLGYMGKPPVAVYERFLDKYHA
;
A
#
# COMPACT_ATOMS: atom_id res chain seq x y z
N SER A 1 4.16 -1.37 -13.23
CA SER A 1 4.54 -1.01 -14.60
C SER A 1 3.39 -1.18 -15.58
N MET A 2 2.79 -2.36 -15.73
CA MET A 2 1.72 -2.57 -16.72
C MET A 2 0.52 -1.62 -16.55
N VAL A 3 0.13 -1.27 -15.33
CA VAL A 3 -0.95 -0.31 -15.05
C VAL A 3 -0.63 1.09 -15.59
N SER A 4 0.63 1.50 -15.61
CA SER A 4 1.05 2.77 -16.21
C SER A 4 1.25 2.70 -17.72
N HIS A 5 1.45 1.51 -18.29
CA HIS A 5 1.67 1.34 -19.73
C HIS A 5 0.38 1.16 -20.52
N TYR A 6 -0.68 0.66 -19.89
CA TYR A 6 -1.91 0.27 -20.58
C TYR A 6 -3.17 0.74 -19.84
N SER A 7 -4.25 0.89 -20.59
CA SER A 7 -5.59 1.03 -20.03
C SER A 7 -6.13 -0.31 -19.52
N VAL A 8 -7.28 -0.29 -18.85
CA VAL A 8 -8.00 -1.52 -18.44
C VAL A 8 -8.36 -2.41 -19.63
N ALA A 9 -8.65 -1.82 -20.79
CA ALA A 9 -8.90 -2.54 -22.03
C ALA A 9 -7.64 -3.04 -22.75
N LYS A 10 -6.49 -3.03 -22.06
CA LYS A 10 -5.16 -3.44 -22.59
C LYS A 10 -4.66 -2.59 -23.77
N ILE A 11 -5.22 -1.39 -23.94
CA ILE A 11 -4.77 -0.45 -24.97
C ILE A 11 -3.52 0.27 -24.48
N PRO A 12 -2.40 0.29 -25.24
CA PRO A 12 -1.21 1.03 -24.86
C PRO A 12 -1.51 2.52 -24.63
N ARG A 13 -0.94 3.08 -23.60
CA ARG A 13 -1.01 4.53 -23.34
C ARG A 13 -0.01 5.26 -24.21
N ALA A 14 -0.39 6.45 -24.66
CA ALA A 14 0.49 7.30 -25.47
C ALA A 14 1.68 7.84 -24.63
N GLU A 15 1.49 7.99 -23.32
CA GLU A 15 2.48 8.53 -22.39
C GLU A 15 2.67 7.59 -21.20
N ASP A 16 3.86 7.60 -20.62
CA ASP A 16 4.21 6.95 -19.36
C ASP A 16 4.88 7.98 -18.44
N GLU A 17 4.12 8.55 -17.52
CA GLU A 17 4.58 9.60 -16.60
C GLU A 17 5.76 9.18 -15.71
N TYR A 18 6.00 7.87 -15.56
CA TYR A 18 7.12 7.31 -14.79
C TYR A 18 8.38 7.09 -15.65
N SER A 19 8.33 7.39 -16.92
CA SER A 19 9.46 7.32 -17.83
C SER A 19 10.06 8.70 -18.10
N PRO A 20 11.34 8.79 -18.45
CA PRO A 20 11.97 10.05 -18.81
C PRO A 20 11.22 10.75 -19.95
N GLY A 21 10.92 12.04 -19.75
CA GLY A 21 10.13 12.85 -20.69
C GLY A 21 8.71 12.34 -20.97
N GLY A 22 8.17 11.48 -20.13
CA GLY A 22 6.85 10.89 -20.33
C GLY A 22 6.77 9.86 -21.46
N LYS A 23 7.92 9.38 -21.97
CA LYS A 23 7.99 8.54 -23.18
C LYS A 23 7.45 7.12 -22.91
N ALA A 24 6.37 6.74 -23.58
CA ALA A 24 5.83 5.38 -23.54
C ALA A 24 6.82 4.34 -24.10
N GLY A 25 6.74 3.11 -23.60
CA GLY A 25 7.55 1.97 -24.08
C GLY A 25 9.02 1.97 -23.62
N ALA A 26 9.45 2.94 -22.81
CA ALA A 26 10.82 3.00 -22.30
C ALA A 26 11.12 2.01 -21.17
N ARG A 27 10.10 1.51 -20.49
CA ARG A 27 10.22 0.56 -19.38
C ARG A 27 9.63 -0.80 -19.76
N PRO A 28 10.22 -1.93 -19.28
CA PRO A 28 9.63 -3.25 -19.54
C PRO A 28 8.32 -3.44 -18.76
N ASP A 29 7.37 -4.17 -19.34
CA ASP A 29 6.07 -4.46 -18.74
C ASP A 29 6.16 -5.18 -17.39
N ARG A 30 7.14 -6.05 -17.25
CA ARG A 30 7.41 -6.83 -16.02
C ARG A 30 8.74 -6.38 -15.41
N SER A 31 8.81 -5.13 -15.02
CA SER A 31 10.05 -4.46 -14.56
C SER A 31 10.76 -5.24 -13.46
N ALA A 32 10.04 -5.71 -12.45
CA ALA A 32 10.61 -6.47 -11.35
C ALA A 32 11.34 -7.74 -11.84
N THR A 33 10.72 -8.51 -12.74
CA THR A 33 11.32 -9.72 -13.31
C THR A 33 12.50 -9.41 -14.23
N VAL A 34 12.33 -8.43 -15.11
CA VAL A 34 13.37 -8.10 -16.12
C VAL A 34 14.60 -7.54 -15.44
N TYR A 35 14.45 -6.54 -14.55
CA TYR A 35 15.60 -5.93 -13.90
C TYR A 35 16.32 -6.88 -12.94
N THR A 36 15.60 -7.73 -12.21
CA THR A 36 16.23 -8.77 -11.38
C THR A 36 17.04 -9.74 -12.21
N ARG A 37 16.50 -10.19 -13.35
CA ARG A 37 17.23 -11.10 -14.26
C ARG A 37 18.47 -10.45 -14.85
N LEU A 38 18.38 -9.19 -15.25
CA LEU A 38 19.52 -8.42 -15.74
C LEU A 38 20.61 -8.26 -14.66
N ALA A 39 20.20 -7.94 -13.42
CA ALA A 39 21.13 -7.85 -12.30
C ALA A 39 21.85 -9.20 -12.05
N LYS A 40 21.11 -10.33 -12.04
CA LYS A 40 21.67 -11.65 -11.90
C LYS A 40 22.53 -12.09 -13.08
N GLN A 41 22.24 -11.62 -14.27
CA GLN A 41 23.07 -11.87 -15.46
C GLN A 41 24.39 -11.12 -15.40
N ALA A 42 24.36 -9.85 -14.94
CA ALA A 42 25.55 -9.03 -14.81
C ALA A 42 26.42 -9.41 -13.59
N TYR A 43 25.77 -9.86 -12.50
CA TYR A 43 26.40 -10.20 -11.24
C TYR A 43 25.80 -11.51 -10.69
N PRO A 44 26.19 -12.68 -11.19
CA PRO A 44 25.56 -13.96 -10.87
C PRO A 44 25.57 -14.32 -9.38
N ASP A 45 26.66 -13.98 -8.69
CA ASP A 45 26.88 -14.31 -7.28
C ASP A 45 26.33 -13.25 -6.31
N LEU A 46 25.87 -12.10 -6.82
CA LEU A 46 25.34 -11.05 -5.97
C LEU A 46 23.92 -11.40 -5.52
N PRO A 47 23.64 -11.41 -4.21
CA PRO A 47 22.28 -11.59 -3.71
C PRO A 47 21.35 -10.46 -4.16
N VAL A 48 20.16 -10.81 -4.65
CA VAL A 48 19.14 -9.84 -5.08
C VAL A 48 17.93 -9.90 -4.18
N ILE A 49 17.62 -8.77 -3.53
CA ILE A 49 16.41 -8.55 -2.75
C ILE A 49 15.37 -7.94 -3.66
N LEU A 50 14.27 -8.66 -3.91
CA LEU A 50 13.14 -8.20 -4.72
C LEU A 50 12.08 -7.58 -3.81
N GLY A 51 11.68 -6.34 -4.07
CA GLY A 51 10.68 -5.64 -3.25
C GLY A 51 9.69 -4.80 -4.05
N GLY A 52 8.92 -4.00 -3.34
CA GLY A 52 7.95 -3.07 -3.88
C GLY A 52 6.56 -3.67 -4.10
N LEU A 53 5.65 -2.87 -4.67
CA LEU A 53 4.24 -3.22 -4.82
C LEU A 53 4.04 -4.47 -5.68
N GLU A 54 4.73 -4.57 -6.81
CA GLU A 54 4.64 -5.73 -7.71
C GLU A 54 5.05 -7.02 -7.00
N ALA A 55 6.15 -7.00 -6.25
CA ALA A 55 6.60 -8.14 -5.46
C ALA A 55 5.57 -8.56 -4.41
N SER A 56 5.02 -7.59 -3.68
CA SER A 56 3.99 -7.85 -2.67
C SER A 56 2.75 -8.51 -3.24
N LEU A 57 2.22 -8.00 -4.36
CA LEU A 57 0.98 -8.49 -4.95
C LEU A 57 1.15 -9.83 -5.69
N ARG A 58 2.35 -10.11 -6.19
CA ARG A 58 2.67 -11.30 -6.98
C ARG A 58 3.53 -12.32 -6.22
N ARG A 59 3.56 -12.22 -4.88
CA ARG A 59 4.36 -13.14 -4.04
C ARG A 59 3.86 -14.57 -4.01
N PHE A 60 2.56 -14.81 -4.20
CA PHE A 60 1.94 -16.13 -4.35
C PHE A 60 1.67 -16.47 -5.80
N ALA A 61 1.14 -17.67 -6.09
CA ALA A 61 0.48 -17.93 -7.34
C ALA A 61 -0.68 -16.92 -7.53
N HIS A 62 -0.72 -16.24 -8.66
CA HIS A 62 -1.63 -15.10 -8.86
C HIS A 62 -2.20 -15.08 -10.27
N TYR A 63 -3.43 -14.59 -10.40
CA TYR A 63 -4.04 -14.33 -11.70
C TYR A 63 -3.38 -13.11 -12.36
N ASP A 64 -2.85 -13.33 -13.54
CA ASP A 64 -2.29 -12.28 -14.40
C ASP A 64 -3.31 -11.87 -15.45
N TYR A 65 -3.92 -10.72 -15.26
CA TYR A 65 -4.93 -10.16 -16.15
C TYR A 65 -4.44 -9.99 -17.61
N TRP A 66 -3.14 -9.72 -17.81
CA TRP A 66 -2.59 -9.48 -19.15
C TRP A 66 -2.51 -10.76 -19.98
N ASP A 67 -2.01 -11.82 -19.36
CA ASP A 67 -1.88 -13.12 -20.01
C ASP A 67 -3.14 -13.98 -19.85
N ASP A 68 -4.16 -13.49 -19.12
CA ASP A 68 -5.40 -14.20 -18.79
C ASP A 68 -5.15 -15.61 -18.24
N LYS A 69 -4.22 -15.71 -17.27
CA LYS A 69 -3.85 -16.98 -16.67
C LYS A 69 -3.30 -16.82 -15.26
N VAL A 70 -3.36 -17.91 -14.49
CA VAL A 70 -2.64 -17.98 -13.21
C VAL A 70 -1.17 -18.21 -13.47
N ARG A 71 -0.33 -17.36 -12.87
CA ARG A 71 1.13 -17.45 -12.90
C ARG A 71 1.66 -17.87 -11.54
N ARG A 72 2.84 -18.49 -11.55
CA ARG A 72 3.57 -18.82 -10.31
C ARG A 72 4.07 -17.53 -9.62
N SER A 73 4.49 -17.66 -8.36
CA SER A 73 5.10 -16.56 -7.63
C SER A 73 6.22 -15.88 -8.42
N VAL A 74 6.24 -14.53 -8.36
CA VAL A 74 7.23 -13.70 -9.08
C VAL A 74 8.68 -14.03 -8.68
N ILE A 75 8.94 -14.54 -7.48
CA ILE A 75 10.29 -14.88 -7.04
C ILE A 75 10.92 -15.97 -7.91
N PHE A 76 10.12 -16.94 -8.38
CA PHE A 76 10.60 -17.99 -9.31
C PHE A 76 10.91 -17.41 -10.69
N ASP A 77 10.06 -16.49 -11.18
CA ASP A 77 10.23 -15.87 -12.50
C ASP A 77 11.39 -14.87 -12.49
N ALA A 78 11.57 -14.12 -11.43
CA ALA A 78 12.64 -13.15 -11.27
C ALA A 78 13.99 -13.78 -10.92
N ARG A 79 14.01 -14.96 -10.30
CA ARG A 79 15.19 -15.63 -9.74
C ARG A 79 15.87 -14.79 -8.64
N ALA A 80 15.09 -14.08 -7.83
CA ALA A 80 15.58 -13.35 -6.67
C ALA A 80 15.93 -14.33 -5.52
N ASP A 81 16.86 -13.94 -4.65
CA ASP A 81 17.26 -14.75 -3.50
C ASP A 81 16.25 -14.62 -2.35
N ILE A 82 15.63 -13.47 -2.22
CA ILE A 82 14.59 -13.18 -1.24
C ILE A 82 13.62 -12.14 -1.82
N LEU A 83 12.34 -12.26 -1.46
CA LEU A 83 11.32 -11.28 -1.76
C LEU A 83 10.87 -10.61 -0.46
N VAL A 84 10.92 -9.28 -0.41
CA VAL A 84 10.40 -8.46 0.67
C VAL A 84 9.03 -7.92 0.26
N TYR A 85 8.02 -8.12 1.08
CA TYR A 85 6.66 -7.65 0.82
C TYR A 85 6.13 -6.73 1.92
N GLY A 86 5.12 -5.97 1.61
CA GLY A 86 4.52 -5.02 2.54
C GLY A 86 5.40 -3.79 2.78
N MET A 87 5.37 -3.29 4.00
CA MET A 87 6.25 -2.22 4.47
C MET A 87 7.61 -2.83 4.80
N GLY A 88 8.55 -2.70 3.89
CA GLY A 88 9.75 -3.53 3.83
C GLY A 88 10.97 -3.01 4.60
N GLU A 89 10.88 -1.90 5.32
CA GLU A 89 12.05 -1.26 5.94
C GLU A 89 12.80 -2.20 6.89
N SER A 90 12.10 -2.73 7.90
CA SER A 90 12.71 -3.64 8.88
C SER A 90 13.21 -4.95 8.24
N ALA A 91 12.42 -5.51 7.32
CA ALA A 91 12.78 -6.75 6.63
C ALA A 91 14.02 -6.57 5.74
N THR A 92 14.14 -5.43 5.07
CA THR A 92 15.29 -5.11 4.22
C THR A 92 16.56 -4.92 5.04
N LEU A 93 16.46 -4.21 6.18
CA LEU A 93 17.59 -4.03 7.09
C LEU A 93 18.06 -5.38 7.67
N GLU A 94 17.12 -6.21 8.15
CA GLU A 94 17.46 -7.54 8.67
C GLU A 94 18.08 -8.44 7.58
N ALA A 95 17.56 -8.40 6.36
CA ALA A 95 18.13 -9.16 5.25
C ALA A 95 19.56 -8.68 4.91
N ALA A 96 19.79 -7.36 4.88
CA ALA A 96 21.11 -6.79 4.63
C ALA A 96 22.12 -7.16 5.74
N ASP A 97 21.71 -7.08 7.01
CA ASP A 97 22.55 -7.50 8.15
C ASP A 97 22.90 -8.98 8.09
N ARG A 98 21.93 -9.84 7.76
CA ARG A 98 22.19 -11.27 7.61
C ARG A 98 23.13 -11.57 6.45
N LEU A 99 23.00 -10.90 5.32
CA LEU A 99 23.93 -11.03 4.19
C LEU A 99 25.35 -10.62 4.59
N ARG A 100 25.51 -9.47 5.26
CA ARG A 100 26.80 -9.01 5.77
C ARG A 100 27.43 -10.03 6.72
N ASP A 101 26.62 -10.65 7.58
CA ASP A 101 27.09 -11.61 8.60
C ASP A 101 27.16 -13.07 8.08
N GLY A 102 26.89 -13.31 6.80
CA GLY A 102 26.85 -14.66 6.21
C GLY A 102 25.75 -15.57 6.76
N LYS A 103 24.67 -14.98 7.30
CA LYS A 103 23.56 -15.72 7.90
C LYS A 103 22.48 -16.06 6.87
N PRO A 104 21.72 -17.15 7.05
CA PRO A 104 20.62 -17.52 6.17
C PRO A 104 19.52 -16.45 6.12
N LEU A 105 18.93 -16.22 4.93
CA LEU A 105 17.82 -15.29 4.72
C LEU A 105 16.44 -15.87 5.12
N ARG A 106 16.39 -17.05 5.72
CA ARG A 106 15.14 -17.70 6.14
C ARG A 106 14.65 -17.16 7.49
N GLY A 107 13.32 -17.12 7.68
CA GLY A 107 12.69 -16.72 8.95
C GLY A 107 12.54 -15.22 9.17
N ILE A 108 12.86 -14.39 8.20
CA ILE A 108 12.67 -12.94 8.28
C ILE A 108 11.18 -12.61 8.05
N ARG A 109 10.55 -11.90 8.97
CA ARG A 109 9.16 -11.46 8.81
C ARG A 109 9.03 -10.47 7.64
N GLY A 110 7.89 -10.53 6.94
CA GLY A 110 7.66 -9.68 5.76
C GLY A 110 8.43 -10.13 4.51
N THR A 111 8.87 -11.40 4.48
CA THR A 111 9.61 -11.94 3.33
C THR A 111 9.05 -13.24 2.80
N ALA A 112 9.45 -13.55 1.57
CA ALA A 112 9.24 -14.85 0.97
C ALA A 112 10.54 -15.39 0.38
N VAL A 113 10.73 -16.71 0.46
CA VAL A 113 11.91 -17.42 -0.05
C VAL A 113 11.48 -18.70 -0.76
N ILE A 114 12.39 -19.25 -1.59
CA ILE A 114 12.24 -20.59 -2.16
C ILE A 114 12.94 -21.59 -1.24
N ALA A 115 12.29 -22.72 -0.98
CA ALA A 115 12.82 -23.80 -0.14
C ALA A 115 12.54 -25.18 -0.77
N ASP A 116 13.32 -26.19 -0.36
CA ASP A 116 13.11 -27.57 -0.82
C ASP A 116 11.93 -28.24 -0.10
N LYS A 117 11.61 -27.78 1.11
CA LYS A 117 10.53 -28.33 1.94
C LYS A 117 9.77 -27.19 2.64
N ALA A 118 8.48 -27.41 2.86
CA ALA A 118 7.69 -26.55 3.72
C ALA A 118 8.23 -26.62 5.17
N PRO A 119 8.35 -25.48 5.88
CA PRO A 119 8.70 -25.49 7.29
C PRO A 119 7.64 -26.20 8.14
N GLU A 120 8.08 -26.83 9.22
CA GLU A 120 7.16 -27.40 10.20
C GLU A 120 6.20 -26.37 10.77
N GLY A 121 4.92 -26.70 10.89
CA GLY A 121 3.86 -25.81 11.38
C GLY A 121 3.41 -24.74 10.37
N ALA A 122 3.95 -24.70 9.16
CA ALA A 122 3.43 -23.83 8.11
C ALA A 122 2.04 -24.27 7.65
N VAL A 123 1.19 -23.28 7.34
CA VAL A 123 -0.10 -23.53 6.69
C VAL A 123 0.15 -23.83 5.22
N LEU A 124 -0.22 -25.03 4.80
CA LEU A 124 -0.08 -25.44 3.40
C LEU A 124 -1.24 -24.89 2.57
N LEU A 125 -0.91 -24.14 1.55
CA LEU A 125 -1.86 -23.68 0.53
C LEU A 125 -1.99 -24.75 -0.57
N PRO A 126 -3.11 -24.77 -1.32
CA PRO A 126 -3.17 -25.46 -2.59
C PRO A 126 -1.96 -25.11 -3.45
N SER A 127 -1.38 -26.11 -4.14
CA SER A 127 -0.20 -25.91 -4.98
C SER A 127 -0.45 -24.92 -6.13
N PHE A 128 0.62 -24.46 -6.76
CA PHE A 128 0.49 -23.63 -7.97
C PHE A 128 -0.32 -24.35 -9.05
N GLU A 129 -0.08 -25.63 -9.26
CA GLU A 129 -0.79 -26.43 -10.25
C GLU A 129 -2.29 -26.53 -9.92
N GLU A 130 -2.63 -26.79 -8.65
CA GLU A 130 -4.03 -26.84 -8.21
C GLU A 130 -4.74 -25.49 -8.39
N VAL A 131 -4.11 -24.36 -7.98
CA VAL A 131 -4.73 -23.05 -8.12
C VAL A 131 -4.80 -22.57 -9.57
N ARG A 132 -3.90 -23.05 -10.43
CA ARG A 132 -3.95 -22.78 -11.87
C ARG A 132 -5.16 -23.46 -12.53
N ASP A 133 -5.44 -24.70 -12.17
CA ASP A 133 -6.37 -25.58 -12.86
C ASP A 133 -7.78 -25.58 -12.21
N ASP A 134 -7.91 -25.10 -10.95
CA ASP A 134 -9.19 -25.06 -10.20
C ASP A 134 -9.40 -23.71 -9.51
N THR A 135 -10.45 -22.98 -9.97
CA THR A 135 -10.85 -21.69 -9.39
C THR A 135 -11.28 -21.77 -7.94
N LYS A 136 -11.82 -22.91 -7.47
CA LYS A 136 -12.16 -23.11 -6.05
C LYS A 136 -10.90 -23.23 -5.19
N LYS A 137 -9.88 -23.91 -5.69
CA LYS A 137 -8.57 -23.99 -5.04
C LYS A 137 -7.90 -22.61 -4.99
N TYR A 138 -8.00 -21.84 -6.08
CA TYR A 138 -7.54 -20.45 -6.10
C TYR A 138 -8.24 -19.62 -5.02
N ALA A 139 -9.57 -19.70 -4.91
CA ALA A 139 -10.33 -18.99 -3.89
C ALA A 139 -9.94 -19.40 -2.46
N LEU A 140 -9.69 -20.70 -2.22
CA LEU A 140 -9.22 -21.20 -0.92
C LEU A 140 -7.84 -20.67 -0.57
N ALA A 141 -6.90 -20.65 -1.53
CA ALA A 141 -5.56 -20.07 -1.34
C ALA A 141 -5.66 -18.59 -0.98
N THR A 142 -6.38 -17.80 -1.77
CA THR A 142 -6.59 -16.35 -1.52
C THR A 142 -7.22 -16.09 -0.16
N ARG A 143 -8.20 -16.88 0.25
CA ARG A 143 -8.82 -16.78 1.58
C ARG A 143 -7.81 -17.01 2.70
N ALA A 144 -6.95 -18.01 2.58
CA ALA A 144 -5.91 -18.31 3.56
C ALA A 144 -4.84 -17.20 3.60
N GLU A 145 -4.43 -16.71 2.43
CA GLU A 145 -3.49 -15.59 2.31
C GLU A 145 -4.00 -14.33 3.04
N TYR A 146 -5.26 -13.96 2.84
CA TYR A 146 -5.88 -12.85 3.54
C TYR A 146 -6.04 -13.09 5.04
N ALA A 147 -6.39 -14.30 5.44
CA ALA A 147 -6.56 -14.65 6.85
C ALA A 147 -5.25 -14.57 7.63
N GLU A 148 -4.14 -14.99 7.02
CA GLU A 148 -2.81 -14.97 7.62
C GLU A 148 -2.02 -13.68 7.35
N HIS A 149 -2.59 -12.73 6.59
CA HIS A 149 -1.98 -11.42 6.35
C HIS A 149 -2.15 -10.48 7.56
N ASP A 150 -1.66 -10.94 8.70
CA ASP A 150 -1.76 -10.25 9.98
C ASP A 150 -0.42 -10.29 10.73
N PRO A 151 0.13 -9.15 11.16
CA PRO A 151 1.45 -9.12 11.78
C PRO A 151 1.47 -9.73 13.19
N ILE A 152 0.32 -9.88 13.87
CA ILE A 152 0.27 -10.38 15.26
C ILE A 152 0.03 -11.89 15.29
N ARG A 153 -0.97 -12.38 14.55
CA ARG A 153 -1.40 -13.79 14.62
C ARG A 153 -1.14 -14.58 13.34
N GLY A 154 -0.67 -13.93 12.26
CA GLY A 154 -0.38 -14.58 11.00
C GLY A 154 0.68 -15.67 11.14
N LYS A 155 0.47 -16.77 10.43
CA LYS A 155 1.38 -17.91 10.36
C LYS A 155 2.20 -17.89 9.08
N THR A 156 3.27 -18.64 9.08
CA THR A 156 4.02 -18.94 7.85
C THR A 156 3.13 -19.73 6.89
N LEU A 157 3.09 -19.32 5.64
CA LEU A 157 2.40 -20.01 4.56
C LEU A 157 3.40 -20.72 3.66
N ALA A 158 3.04 -21.89 3.15
CA ALA A 158 3.84 -22.60 2.16
C ALA A 158 2.97 -23.05 1.00
N GLN A 159 3.43 -22.79 -0.24
CA GLN A 159 2.76 -23.19 -1.47
C GLN A 159 3.74 -23.98 -2.35
N ALA A 160 3.37 -25.18 -2.75
CA ALA A 160 4.18 -25.97 -3.67
C ALA A 160 4.17 -25.36 -5.09
N HIS A 161 5.31 -25.37 -5.73
CA HIS A 161 5.54 -24.95 -7.12
C HIS A 161 6.45 -26.01 -7.79
N GLY A 162 5.87 -27.10 -8.27
CA GLY A 162 6.61 -28.28 -8.73
C GLY A 162 7.34 -28.95 -7.56
N ASP A 163 8.65 -29.11 -7.67
CA ASP A 163 9.53 -29.73 -6.67
C ASP A 163 10.02 -28.79 -5.56
N LYS A 164 9.65 -27.51 -5.62
CA LYS A 164 10.04 -26.50 -4.62
C LYS A 164 8.84 -25.92 -3.92
N PHE A 165 9.08 -25.26 -2.79
CA PHE A 165 8.09 -24.53 -2.03
C PHE A 165 8.41 -23.04 -2.03
N LEU A 166 7.39 -22.24 -2.30
CA LEU A 166 7.35 -20.86 -1.86
C LEU A 166 7.05 -20.87 -0.36
N VAL A 167 7.89 -20.25 0.44
CA VAL A 167 7.65 -20.05 1.88
C VAL A 167 7.49 -18.56 2.13
N VAL A 168 6.32 -18.15 2.62
CA VAL A 168 5.99 -16.75 2.95
C VAL A 168 5.87 -16.62 4.46
N TYR A 169 6.78 -15.89 5.07
CA TYR A 169 6.76 -15.63 6.51
C TYR A 169 5.69 -14.61 6.87
N PRO A 170 5.23 -14.55 8.13
CA PRO A 170 4.24 -13.57 8.56
C PRO A 170 4.64 -12.13 8.22
N PRO A 171 3.69 -11.21 8.01
CA PRO A 171 4.01 -9.80 7.77
C PRO A 171 4.94 -9.23 8.84
N ALA A 172 5.80 -8.28 8.44
CA ALA A 172 6.55 -7.48 9.39
C ALA A 172 5.59 -6.74 10.34
N MET A 173 6.03 -6.46 11.56
CA MET A 173 5.26 -5.61 12.47
C MET A 173 5.14 -4.21 11.86
N PRO A 174 3.97 -3.55 11.97
CA PRO A 174 3.86 -2.15 11.57
C PRO A 174 4.88 -1.30 12.32
N LEU A 175 5.54 -0.39 11.59
CA LEU A 175 6.47 0.55 12.22
C LEU A 175 5.74 1.41 13.24
N LYS A 176 6.37 1.65 14.38
CA LYS A 176 5.90 2.60 15.38
C LYS A 176 6.03 4.04 14.87
N THR A 177 5.43 4.98 15.58
CA THR A 177 5.48 6.41 15.21
C THR A 177 6.92 6.90 15.08
N GLU A 178 7.80 6.57 16.02
CA GLU A 178 9.20 7.00 16.03
C GLU A 178 9.98 6.43 14.84
N GLU A 179 9.70 5.17 14.47
CA GLU A 179 10.32 4.52 13.33
C GLU A 179 9.83 5.11 11.99
N LEU A 180 8.53 5.41 11.89
CA LEU A 180 7.96 6.11 10.73
C LEU A 180 8.54 7.53 10.59
N ASP A 181 8.71 8.23 11.71
CA ASP A 181 9.31 9.56 11.74
C ASP A 181 10.77 9.53 11.30
N ALA A 182 11.52 8.51 11.74
CA ALA A 182 12.91 8.31 11.33
C ALA A 182 13.03 8.05 9.81
N VAL A 183 12.14 7.19 9.26
CA VAL A 183 12.10 6.94 7.81
C VAL A 183 11.76 8.22 7.05
N ALA A 184 10.78 9.00 7.53
CA ALA A 184 10.39 10.26 6.88
C ALA A 184 11.45 11.37 7.00
N ALA A 185 12.33 11.28 7.97
CA ALA A 185 13.43 12.23 8.17
C ALA A 185 14.66 11.96 7.27
N LEU A 186 14.67 10.89 6.49
CA LEU A 186 15.73 10.62 5.53
C LEU A 186 15.81 11.76 4.49
N PRO A 187 17.01 12.04 3.94
CA PRO A 187 17.25 13.20 3.06
C PRO A 187 16.69 12.98 1.65
N TYR A 188 15.37 12.93 1.53
CA TYR A 188 14.70 12.84 0.22
C TYR A 188 14.84 14.15 -0.55
N THR A 189 15.33 14.07 -1.79
CA THR A 189 15.54 15.24 -2.66
C THR A 189 14.24 15.84 -3.20
N ARG A 190 13.17 15.06 -3.30
CA ARG A 190 11.89 15.40 -3.95
C ARG A 190 12.03 15.76 -5.42
N GLU A 191 13.11 15.32 -6.04
CA GLU A 191 13.41 15.50 -7.45
C GLU A 191 13.77 14.16 -8.10
N PRO A 192 13.55 13.98 -9.39
CA PRO A 192 14.10 12.85 -10.15
C PRO A 192 15.63 12.88 -10.10
N HIS A 193 16.25 11.75 -10.40
CA HIS A 193 17.70 11.72 -10.53
C HIS A 193 18.14 12.65 -11.67
N PRO A 194 19.20 13.48 -11.51
CA PRO A 194 19.63 14.47 -12.51
C PRO A 194 19.96 13.90 -13.90
N MET A 195 20.26 12.60 -13.98
CA MET A 195 20.49 11.94 -15.28
C MET A 195 19.29 12.02 -16.22
N TYR A 196 18.09 12.27 -15.69
CA TYR A 196 16.85 12.37 -16.47
C TYR A 196 16.56 13.80 -16.98
N ASP A 197 17.26 14.82 -16.48
CA ASP A 197 17.03 16.22 -16.86
C ASP A 197 17.19 16.45 -18.37
N PRO A 198 18.27 15.94 -19.04
CA PRO A 198 18.41 16.07 -20.49
C PRO A 198 17.33 15.35 -21.30
N LEU A 199 16.59 14.44 -20.65
CA LEU A 199 15.52 13.63 -21.27
C LEU A 199 14.13 14.19 -20.97
N GLY A 200 14.03 15.36 -20.34
CA GLY A 200 12.76 16.00 -19.97
C GLY A 200 12.25 15.66 -18.57
N GLY A 201 13.12 15.16 -17.69
CA GLY A 201 12.76 14.78 -16.32
C GLY A 201 11.84 13.56 -16.23
N VAL A 202 11.16 13.38 -15.09
CA VAL A 202 10.15 12.33 -14.86
C VAL A 202 8.85 13.01 -14.43
N PRO A 203 7.82 13.09 -15.30
CA PRO A 203 6.61 13.88 -15.05
C PRO A 203 5.86 13.52 -13.76
N ALA A 204 5.84 12.24 -13.38
CA ALA A 204 5.13 11.77 -12.18
C ALA A 204 5.53 12.48 -10.88
N ILE A 205 6.69 13.12 -10.81
CA ILE A 205 7.13 13.85 -9.60
C ILE A 205 6.24 15.07 -9.32
N GLU A 206 5.66 15.69 -10.35
CA GLU A 206 4.85 16.89 -10.21
C GLU A 206 3.62 16.66 -9.31
N GLU A 207 3.03 15.47 -9.38
CA GLU A 207 1.85 15.12 -8.57
C GLU A 207 2.19 14.93 -7.08
N VAL A 208 3.41 14.53 -6.76
CA VAL A 208 3.78 14.10 -5.40
C VAL A 208 4.83 14.96 -4.72
N ARG A 209 5.54 15.84 -5.47
CA ARG A 209 6.66 16.64 -4.93
C ARG A 209 6.32 17.35 -3.63
N PHE A 210 5.14 17.92 -3.50
CA PHE A 210 4.67 18.65 -2.33
C PHE A 210 3.52 17.95 -1.61
N SER A 211 3.49 16.62 -1.65
CA SER A 211 2.58 15.80 -0.85
C SER A 211 3.28 15.22 0.38
N VAL A 212 2.51 14.92 1.42
CA VAL A 212 2.96 14.25 2.64
C VAL A 212 2.11 13.03 2.92
N ILE A 213 2.75 11.92 3.24
CA ILE A 213 2.07 10.74 3.76
C ILE A 213 2.16 10.77 5.28
N HIS A 214 1.02 10.84 5.96
CA HIS A 214 0.97 10.91 7.43
C HIS A 214 0.65 9.58 8.10
N ASN A 215 0.14 8.58 7.36
CA ASN A 215 -0.23 7.27 7.89
C ASN A 215 0.08 6.15 6.91
N ARG A 216 0.13 4.93 7.42
CA ARG A 216 0.23 3.67 6.66
C ARG A 216 -0.82 2.68 7.12
N GLY A 217 -1.18 1.73 6.25
CA GLY A 217 -2.21 0.75 6.52
C GLY A 217 -3.64 1.26 6.27
N CYS A 218 -4.59 0.34 6.10
CA CYS A 218 -5.99 0.70 5.84
C CYS A 218 -6.93 -0.38 6.39
N PHE A 219 -7.64 -0.09 7.46
CA PHE A 219 -8.63 -1.03 8.03
C PHE A 219 -9.95 -1.10 7.25
N GLY A 220 -10.10 -0.33 6.17
CA GLY A 220 -11.24 -0.43 5.27
C GLY A 220 -11.42 -1.83 4.72
N GLY A 221 -10.32 -2.51 4.36
CA GLY A 221 -10.29 -3.92 4.01
C GLY A 221 -11.17 -4.30 2.82
N CYS A 222 -11.35 -3.38 1.85
CA CYS A 222 -12.12 -3.68 0.63
C CYS A 222 -11.52 -4.87 -0.12
N ASN A 223 -12.35 -5.81 -0.58
CA ASN A 223 -11.90 -7.09 -1.13
C ASN A 223 -11.08 -6.98 -2.42
N PHE A 224 -11.24 -5.89 -3.17
CA PHE A 224 -10.51 -5.61 -4.41
C PHE A 224 -9.23 -4.80 -4.20
N CYS A 225 -8.98 -4.28 -2.97
CA CYS A 225 -7.97 -3.25 -2.75
C CYS A 225 -6.58 -3.84 -2.50
N SER A 226 -5.66 -3.56 -3.42
CA SER A 226 -4.25 -3.94 -3.29
C SER A 226 -3.54 -3.27 -2.11
N LEU A 227 -3.97 -2.09 -1.68
CA LEU A 227 -3.34 -1.36 -0.57
C LEU A 227 -3.45 -2.11 0.75
N ALA A 228 -4.61 -2.69 1.06
CA ALA A 228 -4.78 -3.50 2.28
C ALA A 228 -3.92 -4.76 2.25
N PHE A 229 -3.73 -5.37 1.06
CA PHE A 229 -2.90 -6.54 0.87
C PHE A 229 -1.39 -6.22 0.82
N HIS A 230 -1.03 -5.00 0.48
CA HIS A 230 0.36 -4.52 0.49
C HIS A 230 0.74 -3.93 1.86
N GLN A 231 0.02 -2.91 2.34
CA GLN A 231 0.37 -2.20 3.58
C GLN A 231 -0.18 -2.84 4.85
N GLY A 232 -1.11 -3.78 4.72
CA GLY A 232 -1.82 -4.35 5.85
C GLY A 232 -3.02 -3.50 6.29
N ARG A 233 -3.76 -4.04 7.27
CA ARG A 233 -5.00 -3.44 7.79
C ARG A 233 -4.82 -2.71 9.13
N MET A 234 -3.63 -2.73 9.70
CA MET A 234 -3.30 -1.98 10.91
C MET A 234 -2.79 -0.59 10.52
N VAL A 235 -3.45 0.43 11.03
CA VAL A 235 -3.09 1.81 10.74
C VAL A 235 -2.11 2.30 11.80
N THR A 236 -0.98 2.84 11.33
CA THR A 236 0.02 3.55 12.13
C THR A 236 0.28 4.93 11.52
N SER A 237 0.66 5.90 12.33
CA SER A 237 0.80 7.28 11.89
C SER A 237 2.09 7.91 12.40
N ARG A 238 2.57 8.86 11.63
CA ARG A 238 3.66 9.75 11.99
C ARG A 238 3.21 10.76 13.06
N SER A 239 4.15 11.26 13.83
CA SER A 239 3.91 12.39 14.74
C SER A 239 3.54 13.66 13.96
N HIS A 240 2.86 14.58 14.62
CA HIS A 240 2.60 15.90 14.04
C HIS A 240 3.90 16.65 13.74
N GLU A 241 4.85 16.56 14.64
CA GLU A 241 6.16 17.22 14.56
C GLU A 241 6.96 16.75 13.34
N SER A 242 6.90 15.45 13.02
CA SER A 242 7.53 14.88 11.84
C SER A 242 6.91 15.42 10.55
N VAL A 243 5.58 15.47 10.48
CA VAL A 243 4.85 15.97 9.29
C VAL A 243 5.05 17.48 9.13
N ILE A 244 5.03 18.25 10.22
CA ILE A 244 5.26 19.71 10.19
C ILE A 244 6.68 20.01 9.69
N ARG A 245 7.69 19.35 10.22
CA ARG A 245 9.10 19.52 9.81
C ARG A 245 9.31 19.23 8.33
N GLU A 246 8.63 18.19 7.81
CA GLU A 246 8.68 17.88 6.38
C GLU A 246 8.07 19.00 5.52
N VAL A 247 6.94 19.57 5.95
CA VAL A 247 6.31 20.70 5.24
C VAL A 247 7.18 21.96 5.37
N GLU A 248 7.79 22.23 6.52
CA GLU A 248 8.74 23.32 6.68
C GLU A 248 9.92 23.18 5.70
N GLN A 249 10.47 21.99 5.53
CA GLN A 249 11.52 21.73 4.54
C GLN A 249 11.04 22.01 3.11
N MET A 250 9.80 21.65 2.78
CA MET A 250 9.23 21.94 1.46
C MET A 250 9.15 23.43 1.15
N THR A 251 8.95 24.28 2.16
CA THR A 251 8.85 25.75 1.94
C THR A 251 10.16 26.36 1.41
N HIS A 252 11.28 25.68 1.59
CA HIS A 252 12.58 26.11 1.09
C HIS A 252 12.90 25.59 -0.31
N HIS A 253 12.04 24.77 -0.90
CA HIS A 253 12.26 24.21 -2.24
C HIS A 253 12.08 25.28 -3.32
N PRO A 254 12.96 25.37 -4.33
CA PRO A 254 12.92 26.42 -5.38
C PRO A 254 11.56 26.51 -6.10
N LEU A 255 10.89 25.38 -6.28
CA LEU A 255 9.59 25.32 -6.97
C LEU A 255 8.38 25.48 -6.03
N TRP A 256 8.59 25.80 -4.76
CA TRP A 256 7.52 25.97 -3.80
C TRP A 256 6.64 27.18 -4.10
N LYS A 257 5.32 26.97 -4.16
CA LYS A 257 4.31 28.02 -4.44
C LYS A 257 3.36 28.30 -3.26
N GLY A 258 3.60 27.64 -2.12
CA GLY A 258 2.77 27.78 -0.92
C GLY A 258 1.68 26.71 -0.77
N TYR A 259 1.72 25.64 -1.56
CA TYR A 259 0.67 24.63 -1.57
C TYR A 259 1.19 23.26 -1.15
N VAL A 260 0.65 22.72 -0.05
CA VAL A 260 0.75 21.30 0.24
C VAL A 260 -0.31 20.59 -0.60
N SER A 261 0.11 19.82 -1.60
CA SER A 261 -0.78 19.22 -2.59
C SER A 261 -1.66 18.11 -2.03
N ASP A 262 -1.17 17.40 -1.01
CA ASP A 262 -1.92 16.36 -0.30
C ASP A 262 -1.33 16.10 1.08
N VAL A 263 -2.16 16.00 2.10
CA VAL A 263 -1.83 15.43 3.41
C VAL A 263 -2.59 14.12 3.53
N GLY A 264 -2.01 13.06 2.98
CA GLY A 264 -2.74 11.85 2.69
C GLY A 264 -2.10 10.57 3.20
N GLY A 265 -2.57 9.47 2.62
CA GLY A 265 -2.16 8.12 2.88
C GLY A 265 -3.04 7.12 2.15
N PRO A 266 -3.00 5.82 2.47
CA PRO A 266 -3.89 4.82 1.88
C PRO A 266 -5.38 5.17 2.01
N THR A 267 -5.72 5.86 3.08
CA THR A 267 -7.01 6.51 3.35
C THR A 267 -6.71 7.76 4.17
N ALA A 268 -7.02 8.93 3.62
CA ALA A 268 -6.59 10.20 4.19
C ALA A 268 -7.05 10.42 5.64
N ASN A 269 -8.29 10.06 5.95
CA ASN A 269 -8.88 10.33 7.26
C ASN A 269 -8.68 9.21 8.31
N PHE A 270 -7.71 8.31 8.10
CA PHE A 270 -7.32 7.33 9.12
C PHE A 270 -6.05 7.78 9.83
N ARG A 271 -6.07 7.84 11.18
CA ARG A 271 -4.91 8.27 11.99
C ARG A 271 -4.47 7.26 13.03
N GLY A 272 -5.24 6.21 13.26
CA GLY A 272 -4.92 5.22 14.26
C GLY A 272 -5.64 3.90 14.02
N PRO A 273 -5.45 2.91 14.90
CA PRO A 273 -6.10 1.62 14.79
C PRO A 273 -7.63 1.77 14.88
N SER A 274 -8.36 0.92 14.15
CA SER A 274 -9.82 0.96 14.12
C SER A 274 -10.48 0.66 15.48
N CYS A 275 -9.80 -0.06 16.36
CA CYS A 275 -10.28 -0.38 17.71
C CYS A 275 -9.12 -0.82 18.62
N LYS A 276 -9.37 -0.81 19.93
CA LYS A 276 -8.38 -1.22 20.95
C LYS A 276 -7.90 -2.68 20.85
N LYS A 277 -8.67 -3.55 20.18
CA LYS A 277 -8.30 -4.96 20.01
C LYS A 277 -7.18 -5.15 18.98
N GLN A 278 -7.11 -4.29 17.97
CA GLN A 278 -6.16 -4.46 16.87
C GLN A 278 -4.72 -4.63 17.30
N SER A 279 -4.27 -3.78 18.20
CA SER A 279 -2.88 -3.78 18.67
C SER A 279 -2.52 -5.00 19.54
N LYS A 280 -3.54 -5.68 20.12
CA LYS A 280 -3.33 -6.87 20.97
C LYS A 280 -3.61 -8.16 20.22
N ASP A 281 -4.73 -8.24 19.53
CA ASP A 281 -5.29 -9.49 19.00
C ASP A 281 -5.13 -9.57 17.46
N GLY A 282 -4.57 -8.53 16.81
CA GLY A 282 -4.52 -8.41 15.35
C GLY A 282 -5.87 -8.05 14.74
N MET A 283 -5.95 -8.14 13.43
CA MET A 283 -7.15 -7.86 12.66
C MET A 283 -8.14 -9.04 12.71
N CYS A 284 -9.44 -8.73 12.70
CA CYS A 284 -10.45 -9.77 12.54
C CYS A 284 -10.30 -10.43 11.16
N PRO A 285 -10.13 -11.78 11.09
CA PRO A 285 -9.80 -12.45 9.83
C PRO A 285 -10.89 -12.38 8.77
N LEU A 286 -12.16 -12.44 9.18
CA LEU A 286 -13.31 -12.53 8.28
C LEU A 286 -14.30 -11.37 8.47
N LYS A 287 -13.89 -10.29 9.16
CA LYS A 287 -14.79 -9.18 9.49
C LYS A 287 -14.19 -7.85 9.07
N HIS A 288 -15.00 -7.05 8.38
CA HIS A 288 -14.63 -5.66 8.05
C HIS A 288 -15.01 -4.72 9.20
N CYS A 289 -14.29 -3.61 9.32
CA CYS A 289 -14.53 -2.61 10.36
C CYS A 289 -15.69 -1.66 10.00
N LEU A 290 -15.94 -1.46 8.69
CA LEU A 290 -16.87 -0.46 8.18
C LEU A 290 -18.02 -1.05 7.35
N ALA A 291 -17.88 -2.28 6.85
CA ALA A 291 -18.85 -2.90 5.96
C ALA A 291 -19.33 -4.27 6.49
N PRO A 292 -20.57 -4.69 6.19
CA PRO A 292 -21.65 -3.91 5.57
C PRO A 292 -22.20 -2.82 6.51
N THR A 293 -21.94 -2.95 7.82
CA THR A 293 -22.27 -1.97 8.86
C THR A 293 -21.06 -1.73 9.76
N PRO A 294 -20.89 -0.54 10.32
CA PRO A 294 -19.78 -0.24 11.22
C PRO A 294 -19.73 -1.21 12.40
N CYS A 295 -18.52 -1.70 12.70
CA CYS A 295 -18.29 -2.57 13.84
C CYS A 295 -18.58 -1.81 15.15
N LYS A 296 -19.25 -2.45 16.10
CA LYS A 296 -19.57 -1.85 17.40
C LYS A 296 -18.35 -1.41 18.22
N ASN A 297 -17.19 -1.98 17.94
CA ASN A 297 -15.92 -1.64 18.58
C ASN A 297 -15.12 -0.59 17.81
N LEU A 298 -15.65 -0.08 16.66
CA LEU A 298 -14.97 0.93 15.87
C LEU A 298 -14.83 2.22 16.67
N VAL A 299 -13.64 2.78 16.69
CA VAL A 299 -13.36 4.11 17.22
C VAL A 299 -13.24 5.06 16.03
N ALA A 300 -14.23 5.94 15.87
CA ALA A 300 -14.22 6.96 14.82
C ALA A 300 -13.94 8.32 15.46
N ASP A 301 -12.77 8.88 15.17
CA ASP A 301 -12.33 10.16 15.72
C ASP A 301 -11.39 10.85 14.72
N HIS A 302 -11.76 12.04 14.24
CA HIS A 302 -10.96 12.84 13.32
C HIS A 302 -10.25 14.01 14.00
N ARG A 303 -10.36 14.18 15.32
CA ARG A 303 -9.80 15.36 16.02
C ARG A 303 -8.29 15.46 15.87
N ASP A 304 -7.58 14.32 15.93
CA ASP A 304 -6.13 14.30 15.74
C ASP A 304 -5.73 14.70 14.31
N TYR A 305 -6.46 14.22 13.31
CA TYR A 305 -6.21 14.60 11.92
C TYR A 305 -6.51 16.09 11.66
N LEU A 306 -7.60 16.60 12.20
CA LEU A 306 -7.90 18.03 12.13
C LEU A 306 -6.84 18.90 12.82
N ALA A 307 -6.37 18.47 13.99
CA ALA A 307 -5.30 19.17 14.71
C ALA A 307 -4.03 19.24 13.86
N LEU A 308 -3.67 18.14 13.17
CA LEU A 308 -2.55 18.15 12.22
C LEU A 308 -2.79 19.14 11.07
N LEU A 309 -3.92 19.08 10.41
CA LEU A 309 -4.25 19.96 9.29
C LEU A 309 -4.22 21.44 9.68
N ARG A 310 -4.73 21.79 10.86
CA ARG A 310 -4.69 23.15 11.41
C ARG A 310 -3.25 23.62 11.67
N LYS A 311 -2.40 22.76 12.26
CA LYS A 311 -0.98 23.06 12.48
C LYS A 311 -0.25 23.30 11.16
N LEU A 312 -0.51 22.48 10.14
CA LEU A 312 0.11 22.65 8.81
C LEU A 312 -0.30 23.95 8.12
N ARG A 313 -1.54 24.38 8.30
CA ARG A 313 -1.99 25.68 7.78
C ARG A 313 -1.30 26.88 8.47
N ALA A 314 -0.80 26.68 9.67
CA ALA A 314 -0.11 27.72 10.43
C ALA A 314 1.40 27.78 10.14
N VAL A 315 1.96 26.85 9.35
CA VAL A 315 3.38 26.85 8.98
C VAL A 315 3.68 28.10 8.11
N PRO A 316 4.68 28.92 8.45
CA PRO A 316 5.07 30.07 7.64
C PRO A 316 5.39 29.66 6.19
N GLY A 317 4.88 30.42 5.22
CA GLY A 317 5.04 30.13 3.79
C GLY A 317 4.03 29.15 3.21
N VAL A 318 3.16 28.55 4.03
CA VAL A 318 2.02 27.72 3.57
C VAL A 318 0.80 28.59 3.34
N LYS A 319 0.26 28.59 2.13
CA LYS A 319 -0.98 29.29 1.74
C LYS A 319 -2.21 28.39 1.84
N LYS A 320 -2.05 27.12 1.41
CA LYS A 320 -3.13 26.12 1.39
C LYS A 320 -2.59 24.73 1.68
N VAL A 321 -3.41 23.94 2.35
CA VAL A 321 -3.16 22.52 2.65
C VAL A 321 -4.33 21.74 2.10
N PHE A 322 -4.08 20.88 1.11
CA PHE A 322 -5.12 20.07 0.47
C PHE A 322 -5.12 18.63 0.97
N VAL A 323 -6.29 18.00 0.89
CA VAL A 323 -6.52 16.57 1.05
C VAL A 323 -7.05 16.04 -0.28
N ARG A 324 -6.18 15.40 -1.07
CA ARG A 324 -6.50 14.84 -2.39
C ARG A 324 -6.61 13.32 -2.37
N SER A 325 -6.01 12.67 -1.39
CA SER A 325 -6.19 11.24 -1.13
C SER A 325 -7.64 10.93 -0.75
N GLY A 326 -8.10 9.70 -1.07
CA GLY A 326 -9.48 9.32 -0.84
C GLY A 326 -9.89 9.37 0.63
N VAL A 327 -11.04 9.98 0.90
CA VAL A 327 -11.67 10.05 2.22
C VAL A 327 -12.73 8.94 2.34
N ARG A 328 -12.69 8.19 3.43
CA ARG A 328 -13.72 7.19 3.74
C ARG A 328 -14.96 7.89 4.30
N PHE A 329 -15.95 8.08 3.44
CA PHE A 329 -17.21 8.76 3.77
C PHE A 329 -18.02 8.03 4.86
N ASP A 330 -17.99 6.70 4.86
CA ASP A 330 -18.64 5.87 5.86
C ASP A 330 -17.99 6.03 7.26
N TYR A 331 -16.67 6.23 7.33
CA TYR A 331 -15.97 6.55 8.57
C TYR A 331 -16.29 7.97 9.06
N VAL A 332 -16.43 8.93 8.13
CA VAL A 332 -16.90 10.30 8.48
C VAL A 332 -18.26 10.28 9.14
N LEU A 333 -19.19 9.45 8.64
CA LEU A 333 -20.53 9.30 9.24
C LEU A 333 -20.53 8.65 10.63
N CYS A 334 -19.50 7.88 10.96
CA CYS A 334 -19.35 7.28 12.29
C CYS A 334 -18.88 8.29 13.35
N ASP A 335 -18.22 9.36 12.96
CA ASP A 335 -17.76 10.43 13.86
C ASP A 335 -18.82 11.52 14.01
N LYS A 336 -19.54 11.45 15.13
CA LYS A 336 -20.68 12.38 15.39
C LYS A 336 -20.25 13.69 16.05
N ASN A 337 -19.03 13.77 16.57
CA ASN A 337 -18.60 14.83 17.49
C ASN A 337 -17.56 15.78 16.91
N SER A 338 -17.08 15.51 15.70
CA SER A 338 -16.01 16.28 15.07
C SER A 338 -16.56 17.20 13.98
N PRO A 339 -16.08 18.45 13.86
CA PRO A 339 -16.37 19.33 12.75
C PRO A 339 -15.60 18.94 11.47
N PHE A 340 -15.14 17.68 11.37
CA PHE A 340 -14.22 17.26 10.33
C PHE A 340 -14.73 17.55 8.92
N LEU A 341 -15.98 17.21 8.61
CA LEU A 341 -16.50 17.39 7.26
C LEU A 341 -16.57 18.88 6.88
N SER A 342 -17.08 19.73 7.77
CA SER A 342 -17.20 21.18 7.51
C SER A 342 -15.83 21.84 7.34
N GLU A 343 -14.84 21.51 8.18
CA GLU A 343 -13.48 22.05 8.02
C GLU A 343 -12.77 21.50 6.78
N LEU A 344 -12.97 20.23 6.47
CA LEU A 344 -12.42 19.62 5.25
C LEU A 344 -12.93 20.37 4.01
N VAL A 345 -14.24 20.60 3.93
CA VAL A 345 -14.88 21.30 2.81
C VAL A 345 -14.39 22.75 2.72
N GLN A 346 -14.35 23.44 3.85
CA GLN A 346 -14.03 24.87 3.88
C GLN A 346 -12.56 25.16 3.55
N TYR A 347 -11.62 24.28 3.97
CA TYR A 347 -10.20 24.64 3.96
C TYR A 347 -9.30 23.71 3.17
N HIS A 348 -9.72 22.45 2.87
CA HIS A 348 -8.81 21.40 2.42
C HIS A 348 -9.19 20.77 1.09
N ILE A 349 -10.25 21.23 0.42
CA ILE A 349 -10.66 20.73 -0.90
C ILE A 349 -10.14 21.66 -1.98
N SER A 350 -9.54 21.10 -3.05
CA SER A 350 -9.01 21.84 -4.19
C SER A 350 -9.96 21.90 -5.39
N GLY A 351 -11.27 21.75 -5.15
CA GLY A 351 -12.32 21.74 -6.18
C GLY A 351 -13.21 20.50 -6.11
N GLN A 352 -12.66 19.31 -5.91
CA GLN A 352 -13.43 18.08 -5.79
C GLN A 352 -13.01 17.29 -4.55
N LEU A 353 -14.00 16.83 -3.77
CA LEU A 353 -13.77 15.87 -2.71
C LEU A 353 -13.72 14.45 -3.31
N LYS A 354 -12.59 13.76 -3.13
CA LYS A 354 -12.46 12.36 -3.56
C LYS A 354 -13.01 11.43 -2.51
N VAL A 355 -14.13 10.80 -2.84
CA VAL A 355 -14.73 9.69 -2.11
C VAL A 355 -14.90 8.51 -3.07
N ALA A 356 -14.96 7.31 -2.55
CA ALA A 356 -14.97 6.10 -3.35
C ALA A 356 -16.17 5.21 -3.00
N PRO A 357 -17.40 5.52 -3.44
CA PRO A 357 -18.55 4.63 -3.26
C PRO A 357 -18.39 3.34 -4.06
N GLU A 358 -17.70 3.35 -5.20
CA GLU A 358 -17.31 2.30 -6.11
C GLU A 358 -18.46 1.78 -6.99
N HIS A 359 -19.66 1.56 -6.44
CA HIS A 359 -20.81 1.05 -7.17
C HIS A 359 -22.13 1.57 -6.57
N CYS A 360 -23.24 1.40 -7.31
CA CYS A 360 -24.60 1.80 -6.87
C CYS A 360 -25.54 0.62 -6.57
N VAL A 361 -25.08 -0.63 -6.74
CA VAL A 361 -25.87 -1.84 -6.47
C VAL A 361 -25.32 -2.55 -5.24
N ASP A 362 -26.17 -2.74 -4.23
CA ASP A 362 -25.78 -3.29 -2.92
C ASP A 362 -25.18 -4.69 -2.98
N THR A 363 -25.66 -5.57 -3.89
CA THR A 363 -25.08 -6.90 -4.07
C THR A 363 -23.61 -6.80 -4.52
N VAL A 364 -23.28 -5.89 -5.44
CA VAL A 364 -21.91 -5.65 -5.89
C VAL A 364 -21.07 -5.03 -4.79
N LEU A 365 -21.62 -4.03 -4.09
CA LEU A 365 -20.95 -3.42 -2.92
C LEU A 365 -20.64 -4.45 -1.83
N GLY A 366 -21.55 -5.40 -1.60
CA GLY A 366 -21.32 -6.51 -0.68
C GLY A 366 -20.13 -7.38 -1.07
N TYR A 367 -20.00 -7.74 -2.35
CA TYR A 367 -18.82 -8.48 -2.87
C TYR A 367 -17.55 -7.66 -2.77
N MET A 368 -17.63 -6.35 -2.93
CA MET A 368 -16.49 -5.44 -2.80
C MET A 368 -16.05 -5.18 -1.34
N GLY A 369 -16.85 -5.61 -0.35
CA GLY A 369 -16.63 -5.29 1.06
C GLY A 369 -16.85 -3.81 1.38
N LYS A 370 -17.81 -3.19 0.68
CA LYS A 370 -18.24 -1.80 0.85
C LYS A 370 -19.58 -1.71 1.58
N PRO A 371 -19.90 -0.58 2.23
CA PRO A 371 -21.23 -0.36 2.80
C PRO A 371 -22.31 -0.25 1.70
N PRO A 372 -23.60 -0.50 2.03
CA PRO A 372 -24.70 -0.29 1.11
C PRO A 372 -24.76 1.15 0.57
N VAL A 373 -25.37 1.33 -0.62
CA VAL A 373 -25.47 2.64 -1.30
C VAL A 373 -26.14 3.71 -0.44
N ALA A 374 -27.14 3.34 0.35
CA ALA A 374 -27.83 4.24 1.28
C ALA A 374 -26.89 4.92 2.30
N VAL A 375 -25.70 4.34 2.58
CA VAL A 375 -24.70 4.99 3.43
C VAL A 375 -24.05 6.15 2.68
N TYR A 376 -23.83 6.00 1.38
CA TYR A 376 -23.30 7.08 0.54
C TYR A 376 -24.32 8.20 0.36
N GLU A 377 -25.59 7.87 0.15
CA GLU A 377 -26.68 8.86 0.06
C GLU A 377 -26.77 9.72 1.32
N ARG A 378 -26.73 9.12 2.51
CA ARG A 378 -26.67 9.87 3.77
C ARG A 378 -25.42 10.75 3.90
N PHE A 379 -24.31 10.33 3.32
CA PHE A 379 -23.11 11.18 3.28
C PHE A 379 -23.34 12.40 2.37
N LEU A 380 -23.96 12.21 1.20
CA LEU A 380 -24.30 13.31 0.30
C LEU A 380 -25.22 14.34 0.97
N ASP A 381 -26.28 13.87 1.67
CA ASP A 381 -27.16 14.75 2.43
C ASP A 381 -26.38 15.59 3.44
N LYS A 382 -25.47 14.95 4.19
CA LYS A 382 -24.62 15.66 5.16
C LYS A 382 -23.59 16.59 4.51
N TYR A 383 -23.14 16.29 3.29
CA TYR A 383 -22.19 17.11 2.54
C TYR A 383 -22.84 18.38 1.99
N HIS A 384 -24.12 18.30 1.60
CA HIS A 384 -24.88 19.41 1.04
C HIS A 384 -25.56 20.29 2.10
N ALA A 385 -25.72 19.78 3.34
CA ALA A 385 -26.27 20.52 4.48
C ALA A 385 -25.23 21.48 5.10
#